data_51f9164f427fa807da85f17a3689f711
#
_entry.id   51f9164f427fa807da85f17a3689f711
#
_cell.length_a   1.000
_cell.length_b   1.000
_cell.length_c   1.000
_cell.angle_alpha   90.00
_cell.angle_beta   90.00
_cell.angle_gamma   90.00
#
_symmetry.space_group_name_H-M   'P 1'
#
loop_
_entity.id
_entity.type
_entity.pdbx_description
1 polymer ?
#
loop_
_entity_poly.entity_id
_entity_poly.type
_entity_poly.pdbx_seq_one_letter_code
_entity_poly.pdbx_strand_id
1 'polypeptide(L)'
;AKLGWNHDHTRPFTGMGVVFFYYVKQNEEELIMSVKAEGRLSHQKLGQQLELFMSMEEAPGMPFYLPKGMVLRNELENLWREKHQQAGYQEIKTPIMMKQELWEKSGHWDHYHENMYFADVDEQKYAIKPMNCPGAVLIFNSKRRGYRELPIRYAELGLVHRHELSGSLNGL
;
A
#
# COMPACT_ATOMS: atom_id res chain seq x y z
N ALA A 1 10.98 -3.70 17.09
CA ALA A 1 10.26 -4.95 17.38
C ALA A 1 10.34 -5.82 16.13
N LYS A 2 11.03 -6.95 16.17
CA LYS A 2 11.06 -7.94 15.10
C LYS A 2 9.63 -8.45 14.89
N LEU A 3 9.02 -8.13 13.77
CA LEU A 3 7.81 -8.80 13.31
C LEU A 3 8.21 -10.23 12.96
N GLY A 4 8.00 -11.14 13.93
CA GLY A 4 8.24 -12.54 13.76
C GLY A 4 7.19 -13.15 12.84
N TRP A 5 7.63 -13.83 11.81
CA TRP A 5 6.83 -14.72 11.00
C TRP A 5 6.45 -15.92 11.87
N ASN A 6 5.16 -16.11 12.13
CA ASN A 6 4.67 -17.40 12.62
C ASN A 6 4.47 -18.32 11.41
N HIS A 7 5.08 -19.50 11.46
CA HIS A 7 4.93 -20.57 10.46
C HIS A 7 3.51 -21.19 10.44
N ASP A 8 2.61 -20.64 11.20
CA ASP A 8 1.20 -21.03 11.22
C ASP A 8 0.41 -20.13 10.26
N HIS A 9 0.11 -20.65 9.09
CA HIS A 9 -0.52 -19.95 7.95
C HIS A 9 -1.97 -19.50 8.17
N THR A 10 -2.45 -19.44 9.41
CA THR A 10 -3.88 -19.20 9.73
C THR A 10 -4.19 -17.81 10.28
N ARG A 11 -3.23 -16.89 10.44
CA ARG A 11 -3.50 -15.55 10.97
C ARG A 11 -3.42 -14.47 9.88
N PRO A 12 -4.45 -13.60 9.76
CA PRO A 12 -4.45 -12.52 8.79
C PRO A 12 -3.41 -11.46 9.15
N PHE A 13 -2.58 -11.12 8.18
CA PHE A 13 -1.59 -10.05 8.28
C PHE A 13 -2.26 -8.67 8.35
N THR A 14 -1.82 -7.83 9.27
CA THR A 14 -2.22 -6.43 9.41
C THR A 14 -1.27 -5.51 8.62
N GLY A 15 -1.29 -5.62 7.29
CA GLY A 15 -0.52 -4.72 6.43
C GLY A 15 -1.01 -4.81 4.99
N MET A 16 -1.37 -3.69 4.43
CA MET A 16 -2.08 -3.54 3.16
C MET A 16 -1.36 -4.06 1.90
N GLY A 17 -0.07 -4.37 1.99
CA GLY A 17 0.69 -4.91 0.86
C GLY A 17 0.66 -6.43 0.73
N VAL A 18 0.31 -7.15 1.79
CA VAL A 18 0.58 -8.59 1.89
C VAL A 18 -0.61 -9.45 1.51
N VAL A 19 -1.85 -8.97 1.68
CA VAL A 19 -3.05 -9.78 1.40
C VAL A 19 -3.22 -10.04 -0.11
N PHE A 20 -2.73 -9.13 -0.96
CA PHE A 20 -2.76 -9.33 -2.41
C PHE A 20 -1.86 -10.50 -2.86
N PHE A 21 -0.73 -10.72 -2.18
CA PHE A 21 0.20 -11.80 -2.51
C PHE A 21 -0.31 -13.20 -2.11
N TYR A 22 -1.14 -13.31 -1.09
CA TYR A 22 -1.48 -14.63 -0.52
C TYR A 22 -2.57 -15.38 -1.29
N TYR A 23 -3.51 -14.65 -1.93
CA TYR A 23 -4.60 -15.29 -2.70
C TYR A 23 -4.15 -15.76 -4.09
N VAL A 24 -3.09 -15.18 -4.60
CA VAL A 24 -2.51 -15.50 -5.91
C VAL A 24 -1.58 -16.74 -5.84
N LYS A 25 -1.02 -17.03 -4.66
CA LYS A 25 0.09 -17.99 -4.53
C LYS A 25 -0.20 -19.46 -4.84
N GLN A 26 -1.44 -19.93 -4.76
CA GLN A 26 -1.77 -21.33 -5.02
C GLN A 26 -1.91 -21.69 -6.53
N ASN A 27 -2.07 -20.68 -7.39
CA ASN A 27 -2.09 -20.89 -8.85
C ASN A 27 -0.83 -20.31 -9.53
N GLU A 28 0.10 -19.72 -8.77
CA GLU A 28 1.25 -19.00 -9.32
C GLU A 28 2.38 -19.88 -9.80
N GLU A 29 2.63 -21.01 -9.15
CA GLU A 29 3.77 -21.85 -9.56
C GLU A 29 3.56 -22.44 -10.95
N GLU A 30 2.36 -22.87 -11.30
CA GLU A 30 2.03 -23.32 -12.67
C GLU A 30 2.03 -22.15 -13.65
N LEU A 31 1.54 -20.99 -13.27
CA LEU A 31 1.49 -19.80 -14.11
C LEU A 31 2.90 -19.23 -14.32
N ILE A 32 3.74 -19.17 -13.28
CA ILE A 32 5.13 -18.70 -13.36
C ILE A 32 5.99 -19.63 -14.20
N MET A 33 5.81 -20.95 -14.11
CA MET A 33 6.53 -21.92 -14.95
C MET A 33 6.11 -21.79 -16.42
N SER A 34 4.83 -21.56 -16.70
CA SER A 34 4.34 -21.32 -18.07
C SER A 34 4.80 -19.97 -18.64
N VAL A 35 5.00 -18.96 -17.78
CA VAL A 35 5.44 -17.59 -18.15
C VAL A 35 6.93 -17.54 -18.49
N LYS A 36 7.78 -18.37 -17.89
CA LYS A 36 9.23 -18.40 -18.17
C LYS A 36 9.60 -19.03 -19.50
N ALA A 37 8.70 -19.83 -20.11
CA ALA A 37 9.00 -20.60 -21.31
C ALA A 37 8.83 -19.84 -22.64
N GLU A 38 8.14 -18.70 -22.65
CA GLU A 38 7.92 -17.91 -23.86
C GLU A 38 8.31 -16.46 -23.58
N GLY A 39 9.13 -15.81 -24.40
CA GLY A 39 9.60 -14.42 -24.26
C GLY A 39 8.48 -13.39 -24.06
N ARG A 40 7.78 -13.49 -22.93
CA ARG A 40 6.57 -12.72 -22.61
C ARG A 40 6.89 -11.26 -22.33
N LEU A 41 6.06 -10.40 -22.83
CA LEU A 41 6.07 -8.97 -22.53
C LEU A 41 5.93 -8.77 -21.01
N SER A 42 6.79 -7.93 -20.45
CA SER A 42 6.62 -7.52 -19.04
C SER A 42 5.24 -6.88 -18.85
N HIS A 43 4.66 -7.00 -17.63
CA HIS A 43 3.37 -6.39 -17.33
C HIS A 43 3.36 -4.87 -17.58
N GLN A 44 4.50 -4.18 -17.44
CA GLN A 44 4.64 -2.78 -17.83
C GLN A 44 4.40 -2.56 -19.32
N LYS A 45 5.07 -3.34 -20.19
CA LYS A 45 4.86 -3.26 -21.64
C LYS A 45 3.43 -3.63 -22.03
N LEU A 46 2.91 -4.70 -21.43
CA LEU A 46 1.54 -5.15 -21.70
C LEU A 46 0.52 -4.12 -21.25
N GLY A 47 0.69 -3.53 -20.06
CA GLY A 47 -0.20 -2.49 -19.54
C GLY A 47 -0.21 -1.22 -20.39
N GLN A 48 0.96 -0.81 -20.93
CA GLN A 48 1.05 0.30 -21.85
C GLN A 48 0.37 -0.01 -23.21
N GLN A 49 0.61 -1.22 -23.77
CA GLN A 49 -0.02 -1.65 -25.02
C GLN A 49 -1.54 -1.76 -24.92
N LEU A 50 -2.07 -2.18 -23.76
CA LEU A 50 -3.49 -2.25 -23.47
C LEU A 50 -4.10 -0.91 -23.04
N GLU A 51 -3.30 0.15 -22.98
CA GLU A 51 -3.73 1.47 -22.52
C GLU A 51 -4.30 1.46 -21.10
N LEU A 52 -3.68 0.68 -20.19
CA LEU A 52 -4.08 0.62 -18.79
C LEU A 52 -3.46 1.76 -17.97
N PHE A 53 -2.21 2.06 -18.26
CA PHE A 53 -1.44 3.12 -17.59
C PHE A 53 -0.30 3.60 -18.49
N MET A 54 0.24 4.76 -18.13
CA MET A 54 1.43 5.34 -18.76
C MET A 54 2.34 5.96 -17.71
N SER A 55 3.62 6.10 -18.06
CA SER A 55 4.62 6.84 -17.27
C SER A 55 4.95 8.15 -17.96
N MET A 56 5.18 9.21 -17.20
CA MET A 56 5.53 10.54 -17.70
C MET A 56 6.71 11.10 -16.91
N GLU A 57 7.46 12.02 -17.52
CA GLU A 57 8.63 12.65 -16.90
C GLU A 57 8.27 13.51 -15.68
N GLU A 58 7.05 14.03 -15.66
CA GLU A 58 6.55 14.86 -14.56
C GLU A 58 6.33 14.10 -13.25
N ALA A 59 6.25 12.76 -13.32
CA ALA A 59 6.07 11.90 -12.14
C ALA A 59 6.86 10.59 -12.31
N PRO A 60 8.18 10.62 -12.24
CA PRO A 60 9.02 9.45 -12.43
C PRO A 60 8.71 8.38 -11.37
N GLY A 61 8.47 7.14 -11.81
CA GLY A 61 8.13 6.03 -10.95
C GLY A 61 6.69 6.00 -10.44
N MET A 62 5.84 6.95 -10.87
CA MET A 62 4.42 7.02 -10.49
C MET A 62 3.54 6.85 -11.75
N PRO A 63 2.76 5.75 -11.86
CA PRO A 63 1.96 5.50 -13.04
C PRO A 63 0.72 6.41 -13.10
N PHE A 64 0.41 6.89 -14.30
CA PHE A 64 -0.86 7.52 -14.62
C PHE A 64 -1.83 6.45 -15.10
N TYR A 65 -2.89 6.19 -14.36
CA TYR A 65 -3.92 5.24 -14.77
C TYR A 65 -4.85 5.84 -15.83
N LEU A 66 -4.99 5.13 -16.94
CA LEU A 66 -5.90 5.50 -18.03
C LEU A 66 -7.30 4.91 -17.78
N PRO A 67 -8.33 5.30 -18.54
CA PRO A 67 -9.70 4.83 -18.29
C PRO A 67 -9.85 3.30 -18.21
N LYS A 68 -9.19 2.56 -19.11
CA LYS A 68 -9.21 1.08 -19.06
C LYS A 68 -8.51 0.53 -17.82
N GLY A 69 -7.41 1.14 -17.41
CA GLY A 69 -6.69 0.77 -16.17
C GLY A 69 -7.51 1.06 -14.93
N MET A 70 -8.30 2.14 -14.95
CA MET A 70 -9.22 2.44 -13.84
C MET A 70 -10.35 1.44 -13.70
N VAL A 71 -10.83 0.84 -14.78
CA VAL A 71 -11.81 -0.27 -14.70
C VAL A 71 -11.20 -1.44 -13.93
N LEU A 72 -10.01 -1.89 -14.34
CA LEU A 72 -9.30 -2.98 -13.66
C LEU A 72 -9.02 -2.65 -12.19
N ARG A 73 -8.52 -1.44 -11.91
CA ARG A 73 -8.24 -0.98 -10.56
C ARG A 73 -9.49 -0.98 -9.68
N ASN A 74 -10.60 -0.47 -10.18
CA ASN A 74 -11.86 -0.42 -9.45
C ASN A 74 -12.38 -1.82 -9.09
N GLU A 75 -12.27 -2.79 -10.00
CA GLU A 75 -12.64 -4.18 -9.72
C GLU A 75 -11.80 -4.78 -8.60
N LEU A 76 -10.49 -4.54 -8.61
CA LEU A 76 -9.60 -4.99 -7.54
C LEU A 76 -9.90 -4.30 -6.20
N GLU A 77 -10.15 -2.99 -6.21
CA GLU A 77 -10.52 -2.24 -5.02
C GLU A 77 -11.87 -2.70 -4.45
N ASN A 78 -12.86 -3.00 -5.32
CA ASN A 78 -14.16 -3.52 -4.90
C ASN A 78 -14.03 -4.90 -4.26
N LEU A 79 -13.26 -5.81 -4.87
CA LEU A 79 -12.95 -7.11 -4.28
C LEU A 79 -12.28 -6.97 -2.90
N TRP A 80 -11.32 -6.04 -2.79
CA TRP A 80 -10.65 -5.77 -1.52
C TRP A 80 -11.64 -5.29 -0.45
N ARG A 81 -12.53 -4.33 -0.77
CA ARG A 81 -13.56 -3.83 0.14
C ARG A 81 -14.50 -4.94 0.60
N GLU A 82 -15.00 -5.74 -0.36
CA GLU A 82 -15.86 -6.87 -0.06
C GLU A 82 -15.21 -7.83 0.95
N LYS A 83 -13.97 -8.25 0.70
CA LYS A 83 -13.25 -9.19 1.57
C LYS A 83 -12.98 -8.62 2.96
N HIS A 84 -12.59 -7.35 3.05
CA HIS A 84 -12.36 -6.71 4.33
C HIS A 84 -13.65 -6.52 5.13
N GLN A 85 -14.74 -6.13 4.47
CA GLN A 85 -16.05 -6.00 5.11
C GLN A 85 -16.55 -7.35 5.65
N GLN A 86 -16.44 -8.42 4.88
CA GLN A 86 -16.77 -9.79 5.31
C GLN A 86 -15.94 -10.22 6.54
N ALA A 87 -14.70 -9.78 6.65
CA ALA A 87 -13.81 -10.05 7.77
C ALA A 87 -13.99 -9.07 8.95
N GLY A 88 -15.00 -8.19 8.91
CA GLY A 88 -15.32 -7.24 9.99
C GLY A 88 -14.36 -6.06 10.09
N TYR A 89 -13.68 -5.69 9.01
CA TYR A 89 -12.87 -4.48 8.95
C TYR A 89 -13.72 -3.26 8.60
N GLN A 90 -13.36 -2.11 9.19
CA GLN A 90 -13.91 -0.81 8.89
C GLN A 90 -12.93 -0.03 8.03
N GLU A 91 -13.39 0.42 6.86
CA GLU A 91 -12.55 1.22 5.96
C GLU A 91 -12.37 2.62 6.57
N ILE A 92 -11.12 3.08 6.61
CA ILE A 92 -10.73 4.43 7.01
C ILE A 92 -9.95 5.10 5.90
N LYS A 93 -9.81 6.43 5.98
CA LYS A 93 -8.95 7.22 5.09
C LYS A 93 -8.17 8.22 5.90
N THR A 94 -6.85 8.22 5.76
CA THR A 94 -5.97 9.19 6.41
C THR A 94 -5.41 10.18 5.39
N PRO A 95 -5.04 11.41 5.79
CA PRO A 95 -4.42 12.39 4.92
C PRO A 95 -3.14 11.86 4.28
N ILE A 96 -2.86 12.28 3.04
CA ILE A 96 -1.62 11.91 2.34
C ILE A 96 -0.42 12.63 2.98
N MET A 97 -0.60 13.87 3.38
CA MET A 97 0.45 14.73 3.92
C MET A 97 0.15 15.04 5.39
N MET A 98 1.12 14.82 6.26
CA MET A 98 1.02 15.04 7.71
C MET A 98 2.30 15.67 8.23
N LYS A 99 2.22 16.33 9.40
CA LYS A 99 3.36 17.03 10.02
C LYS A 99 4.50 16.06 10.32
N GLN A 100 5.73 16.56 10.21
CA GLN A 100 6.96 15.81 10.46
C GLN A 100 6.98 15.17 11.87
N GLU A 101 6.48 15.89 12.90
CA GLU A 101 6.50 15.41 14.28
C GLU A 101 5.77 14.06 14.47
N LEU A 102 4.80 13.74 13.61
CA LEU A 102 4.14 12.44 13.66
C LEU A 102 5.10 11.31 13.31
N TRP A 103 5.97 11.54 12.34
CA TRP A 103 6.92 10.55 11.84
C TRP A 103 8.07 10.34 12.83
N GLU A 104 8.48 11.41 13.52
CA GLU A 104 9.45 11.36 14.63
C GLU A 104 8.89 10.56 15.80
N LYS A 105 7.68 10.90 16.28
CA LYS A 105 7.02 10.21 17.39
C LYS A 105 6.73 8.74 17.12
N SER A 106 6.52 8.38 15.89
CA SER A 106 6.22 7.00 15.48
C SER A 106 7.48 6.18 15.15
N GLY A 107 8.68 6.76 15.23
CA GLY A 107 9.98 6.14 14.92
C GLY A 107 10.22 5.92 13.42
N HIS A 108 9.33 6.40 12.55
CA HIS A 108 9.50 6.27 11.11
C HIS A 108 10.60 7.19 10.58
N TRP A 109 10.85 8.30 11.26
CA TRP A 109 11.91 9.24 10.92
C TRP A 109 13.28 8.56 10.91
N ASP A 110 13.62 7.81 11.95
CA ASP A 110 14.93 7.17 12.10
C ASP A 110 15.17 6.05 11.05
N HIS A 111 14.10 5.45 10.53
CA HIS A 111 14.20 4.30 9.62
C HIS A 111 13.92 4.63 8.16
N TYR A 112 13.19 5.71 7.87
CA TYR A 112 12.67 5.99 6.53
C TYR A 112 12.93 7.42 6.07
N HIS A 113 13.61 8.26 6.85
CA HIS A 113 13.87 9.65 6.51
C HIS A 113 14.42 9.82 5.09
N GLU A 114 15.40 9.01 4.70
CA GLU A 114 16.03 9.08 3.37
C GLU A 114 15.07 8.70 2.22
N ASN A 115 14.01 7.96 2.55
CA ASN A 115 13.02 7.49 1.59
C ASN A 115 11.73 8.31 1.62
N MET A 116 11.66 9.40 2.37
CA MET A 116 10.45 10.21 2.50
C MET A 116 10.52 11.47 1.64
N TYR A 117 9.36 11.89 1.14
CA TYR A 117 9.20 13.19 0.49
C TYR A 117 8.74 14.22 1.50
N PHE A 118 9.37 15.38 1.51
CA PHE A 118 9.08 16.49 2.42
C PHE A 118 8.55 17.70 1.67
N ALA A 119 7.77 18.51 2.37
CA ALA A 119 7.32 19.81 1.91
C ALA A 119 7.33 20.80 3.07
N ASP A 120 7.77 22.03 2.79
CA ASP A 120 7.68 23.14 3.74
C ASP A 120 6.46 23.99 3.38
N VAL A 121 5.53 24.15 4.33
CA VAL A 121 4.32 24.93 4.18
C VAL A 121 4.16 25.83 5.42
N ASP A 122 4.11 27.13 5.23
CA ASP A 122 3.94 28.12 6.31
C ASP A 122 4.94 27.90 7.47
N GLU A 123 6.22 27.76 7.14
CA GLU A 123 7.31 27.52 8.08
C GLU A 123 7.19 26.20 8.88
N GLN A 124 6.26 25.31 8.50
CA GLN A 124 6.08 23.99 9.08
C GLN A 124 6.51 22.91 8.11
N LYS A 125 7.17 21.89 8.64
CA LYS A 125 7.59 20.74 7.85
C LYS A 125 6.51 19.66 7.83
N TYR A 126 6.20 19.22 6.64
CA TYR A 126 5.29 18.13 6.36
C TYR A 126 6.02 17.02 5.61
N ALA A 127 5.47 15.82 5.69
CA ALA A 127 5.92 14.70 4.87
C ALA A 127 4.74 13.99 4.23
N ILE A 128 4.97 13.52 3.00
CA ILE A 128 4.05 12.58 2.33
C ILE A 128 4.18 11.24 3.04
N LYS A 129 3.06 10.63 3.40
CA LYS A 129 3.07 9.41 4.20
C LYS A 129 3.77 8.24 3.47
N PRO A 130 4.81 7.64 4.08
CA PRO A 130 5.42 6.43 3.57
C PRO A 130 4.66 5.17 3.99
N MET A 131 3.77 5.29 4.98
CA MET A 131 2.95 4.22 5.56
C MET A 131 1.61 4.76 6.09
N ASN A 132 0.60 3.90 6.17
CA ASN A 132 -0.73 4.27 6.70
C ASN A 132 -0.84 4.14 8.23
N CYS A 133 0.01 3.32 8.85
CA CYS A 133 -0.12 2.94 10.25
C CYS A 133 -0.19 4.11 11.23
N PRO A 134 0.67 5.14 11.17
CA PRO A 134 0.60 6.26 12.12
C PRO A 134 -0.71 7.01 12.07
N GLY A 135 -1.27 7.22 10.87
CA GLY A 135 -2.60 7.84 10.71
C GLY A 135 -3.72 7.01 11.32
N ALA A 136 -3.69 5.69 11.15
CA ALA A 136 -4.66 4.78 11.78
C ALA A 136 -4.56 4.80 13.31
N VAL A 137 -3.35 4.90 13.87
CA VAL A 137 -3.15 5.05 15.31
C VAL A 137 -3.71 6.38 15.82
N LEU A 138 -3.57 7.48 15.08
CA LEU A 138 -4.21 8.75 15.44
C LEU A 138 -5.74 8.62 15.51
N ILE A 139 -6.36 7.96 14.53
CA ILE A 139 -7.80 7.69 14.54
C ILE A 139 -8.16 6.82 15.76
N PHE A 140 -7.38 5.78 16.04
CA PHE A 140 -7.62 4.95 17.22
C PHE A 140 -7.55 5.76 18.51
N ASN A 141 -6.59 6.63 18.66
CA ASN A 141 -6.35 7.46 19.85
C ASN A 141 -7.30 8.68 19.97
N SER A 142 -8.08 8.98 18.93
CA SER A 142 -8.98 10.16 18.92
C SER A 142 -10.08 10.12 19.96
N LYS A 143 -10.39 8.95 20.49
CA LYS A 143 -11.35 8.77 21.58
C LYS A 143 -10.91 7.67 22.55
N ARG A 144 -11.32 7.77 23.81
CA ARG A 144 -11.20 6.67 24.77
C ARG A 144 -12.14 5.53 24.38
N ARG A 145 -11.64 4.30 24.48
CA ARG A 145 -12.41 3.07 24.20
C ARG A 145 -12.36 2.14 25.38
N GLY A 146 -13.47 1.49 25.67
CA GLY A 146 -13.53 0.41 26.65
C GLY A 146 -13.03 -0.90 26.05
N TYR A 147 -12.57 -1.81 26.91
CA TYR A 147 -12.10 -3.15 26.46
C TYR A 147 -13.18 -3.94 25.69
N ARG A 148 -14.46 -3.65 25.93
CA ARG A 148 -15.59 -4.31 25.25
C ARG A 148 -15.75 -3.86 23.79
N GLU A 149 -15.13 -2.74 23.39
CA GLU A 149 -15.13 -2.25 22.03
C GLU A 149 -14.00 -2.89 21.17
N LEU A 150 -13.15 -3.70 21.80
CA LEU A 150 -12.01 -4.36 21.15
C LEU A 150 -12.34 -5.82 20.79
N PRO A 151 -11.78 -6.38 19.73
CA PRO A 151 -10.82 -5.76 18.82
C PRO A 151 -11.46 -4.81 17.81
N ILE A 152 -10.76 -3.72 17.47
CA ILE A 152 -11.10 -2.84 16.35
C ILE A 152 -10.24 -3.24 15.15
N ARG A 153 -10.85 -3.35 13.98
CA ARG A 153 -10.18 -3.68 12.74
C ARG A 153 -10.35 -2.53 11.75
N TYR A 154 -9.27 -1.83 11.47
CA TYR A 154 -9.22 -0.80 10.44
C TYR A 154 -8.51 -1.30 9.20
N ALA A 155 -8.98 -0.89 8.03
CA ALA A 155 -8.35 -1.12 6.74
C ALA A 155 -8.33 0.18 5.94
N GLU A 156 -7.29 0.40 5.16
CA GLU A 156 -7.14 1.60 4.35
C GLU A 156 -6.53 1.28 2.98
N LEU A 157 -7.24 1.65 1.92
CA LEU A 157 -6.67 1.81 0.58
C LEU A 157 -5.95 3.15 0.54
N GLY A 158 -4.78 3.21 1.17
CA GLY A 158 -4.00 4.42 1.33
C GLY A 158 -2.95 4.60 0.23
N LEU A 159 -2.89 5.81 -0.31
CA LEU A 159 -1.83 6.21 -1.21
C LEU A 159 -0.59 6.54 -0.36
N VAL A 160 0.47 5.79 -0.55
CA VAL A 160 1.76 5.97 0.13
C VAL A 160 2.85 6.18 -0.91
N HIS A 161 3.86 6.98 -0.58
CA HIS A 161 4.98 7.25 -1.48
C HIS A 161 6.30 7.11 -0.74
N ARG A 162 7.26 6.45 -1.41
CA ARG A 162 8.65 6.36 -0.94
C ARG A 162 9.58 6.64 -2.10
N HIS A 163 10.66 7.33 -1.80
CA HIS A 163 11.77 7.49 -2.73
C HIS A 163 12.60 6.21 -2.70
N GLU A 164 12.32 5.30 -3.62
CA GLU A 164 13.02 4.02 -3.73
C GLU A 164 14.22 4.14 -4.67
N LEU A 165 15.23 3.32 -4.45
CA LEU A 165 16.38 3.25 -5.36
C LEU A 165 15.93 2.76 -6.74
N SER A 166 16.53 3.32 -7.79
CA SER A 166 16.24 2.90 -9.16
C SER A 166 16.44 1.40 -9.33
N GLY A 167 15.44 0.71 -9.89
CA GLY A 167 15.48 -0.74 -10.13
C GLY A 167 15.09 -1.61 -8.94
N SER A 168 14.78 -1.04 -7.78
CA SER A 168 14.34 -1.81 -6.59
C SER A 168 12.87 -2.26 -6.68
N LEU A 169 12.07 -1.62 -7.53
CA LEU A 169 10.66 -1.96 -7.73
C LEU A 169 10.48 -2.84 -8.96
N ASN A 170 9.84 -3.99 -8.75
CA ASN A 170 9.40 -4.90 -9.81
C ASN A 170 7.87 -4.88 -9.82
N GLY A 171 7.29 -4.27 -10.83
CA GLY A 171 5.85 -4.15 -10.91
C GLY A 171 5.43 -2.83 -11.54
N LEU A 172 4.25 -2.37 -11.20
CA LEU A 172 3.74 -1.05 -11.52
C LEU A 172 4.32 -0.01 -10.60
#